data_688f29aa810337d8dfd2748903d5ce61
#
_entry.id   688f29aa810337d8dfd2748903d5ce61
#
_cell.length_a   1.000
_cell.length_b   1.000
_cell.length_c   1.000
_cell.angle_alpha   90.00
_cell.angle_beta   90.00
_cell.angle_gamma   90.00
#
_symmetry.space_group_name_H-M   'P 1'
#
loop_
_entity.id
_entity.type
_entity.pdbx_description
1 polymer ?
#
loop_
_entity_poly.entity_id
_entity_poly.type
_entity_poly.pdbx_seq_one_letter_code
_entity_poly.pdbx_strand_id
1 'polypeptide(L)'
;NIAGVNLEEFLKDNQNVQEAELVELFEGVRDAAYTIINKKGATYYGIAVALARITKAILDDENAVLPLSVFQEGQYGVSNVFIGQPAIVGAHGIVRPVNIPLNDAEQQKMKASADELQAIIDEAWKNPEFQEASKN
;
A
#
# COMPACT_ATOMS: atom_id res chain seq x y z
N ASN A 1 -10.38 7.73 -4.43
CA ASN A 1 -11.79 8.16 -4.58
C ASN A 1 -12.40 8.48 -3.22
N ILE A 2 -13.46 9.26 -3.22
CA ILE A 2 -14.21 9.62 -2.02
C ILE A 2 -15.64 9.08 -2.23
N ALA A 3 -16.05 8.14 -1.37
CA ALA A 3 -17.35 7.48 -1.44
C ALA A 3 -17.71 6.89 -2.83
N GLY A 4 -16.70 6.35 -3.53
CA GLY A 4 -16.87 5.78 -4.86
C GLY A 4 -16.71 6.76 -6.03
N VAL A 5 -16.64 8.06 -5.76
CA VAL A 5 -16.40 9.11 -6.77
C VAL A 5 -14.92 9.32 -6.97
N ASN A 6 -14.48 9.52 -8.22
CA ASN A 6 -13.10 9.86 -8.53
C ASN A 6 -12.75 11.21 -7.86
N LEU A 7 -11.53 11.32 -7.31
CA LEU A 7 -11.10 12.54 -6.61
C LEU A 7 -11.16 13.78 -7.53
N GLU A 8 -10.74 13.66 -8.78
CA GLU A 8 -10.79 14.76 -9.74
C GLU A 8 -12.22 15.23 -10.03
N GLU A 9 -13.18 14.29 -10.11
CA GLU A 9 -14.59 14.60 -10.29
C GLU A 9 -15.17 15.27 -9.04
N PHE A 10 -14.87 14.73 -7.86
CA PHE A 10 -15.26 15.31 -6.58
C PHE A 10 -14.73 16.74 -6.40
N LEU A 11 -13.52 17.02 -6.85
CA LEU A 11 -12.91 18.35 -6.74
C LEU A 11 -13.47 19.35 -7.73
N LYS A 12 -13.94 18.92 -8.92
CA LYS A 12 -14.64 19.81 -9.87
C LYS A 12 -15.92 20.38 -9.29
N ASP A 13 -16.62 19.58 -8.49
CA ASP A 13 -17.85 20.00 -7.82
C ASP A 13 -17.58 20.84 -6.56
N ASN A 14 -16.39 20.73 -5.98
CA ASN A 14 -15.95 21.44 -4.78
C ASN A 14 -14.85 22.46 -5.12
N GLN A 15 -15.24 23.61 -5.67
CA GLN A 15 -14.33 24.66 -6.16
C GLN A 15 -13.37 25.29 -5.12
N ASN A 16 -13.46 24.87 -3.86
CA ASN A 16 -12.70 25.45 -2.76
C ASN A 16 -11.36 24.72 -2.47
N VAL A 17 -11.03 23.64 -3.18
CA VAL A 17 -9.80 22.88 -2.97
C VAL A 17 -8.88 23.11 -4.16
N GLN A 18 -7.69 23.66 -3.90
CA GLN A 18 -6.66 23.87 -4.92
C GLN A 18 -5.80 22.61 -5.06
N GLU A 19 -5.37 22.30 -6.27
CA GLU A 19 -4.49 21.15 -6.54
C GLU A 19 -3.18 21.23 -5.72
N ALA A 20 -2.64 22.43 -5.52
CA ALA A 20 -1.47 22.66 -4.70
C ALA A 20 -1.66 22.24 -3.23
N GLU A 21 -2.84 22.47 -2.65
CA GLU A 21 -3.19 22.03 -1.28
C GLU A 21 -3.23 20.52 -1.16
N LEU A 22 -3.66 19.82 -2.19
CA LEU A 22 -3.67 18.36 -2.22
C LEU A 22 -2.26 17.77 -2.30
N VAL A 23 -1.38 18.42 -3.07
CA VAL A 23 0.03 18.02 -3.15
C VAL A 23 0.71 18.22 -1.79
N GLU A 24 0.50 19.36 -1.14
CA GLU A 24 1.04 19.63 0.20
C GLU A 24 0.52 18.64 1.24
N LEU A 25 -0.78 18.33 1.21
CA LEU A 25 -1.39 17.32 2.08
C LEU A 25 -0.79 15.94 1.84
N PHE A 26 -0.64 15.53 0.58
CA PHE A 26 -0.04 14.25 0.21
C PHE A 26 1.41 14.14 0.72
N GLU A 27 2.22 15.18 0.51
CA GLU A 27 3.61 15.22 0.98
C GLU A 27 3.69 15.17 2.50
N GLY A 28 2.82 15.91 3.19
CA GLY A 28 2.73 15.87 4.65
C GLY A 28 2.39 14.49 5.20
N VAL A 29 1.47 13.76 4.56
CA VAL A 29 1.12 12.39 4.93
C VAL A 29 2.27 11.42 4.63
N ARG A 30 2.89 11.53 3.46
CA ARG A 30 4.04 10.70 3.07
C ARG A 30 5.18 10.82 4.07
N ASP A 31 5.49 12.04 4.52
CA ASP A 31 6.65 12.33 5.35
C ASP A 31 6.35 12.31 6.86
N ALA A 32 5.08 12.06 7.24
CA ALA A 32 4.64 12.04 8.64
C ALA A 32 5.41 11.02 9.50
N ALA A 33 5.69 9.84 8.97
CA ALA A 33 6.45 8.81 9.69
C ALA A 33 7.87 9.28 10.02
N TYR A 34 8.56 9.91 9.07
CA TYR A 34 9.91 10.46 9.28
C TYR A 34 9.92 11.58 10.31
N THR A 35 8.90 12.45 10.29
CA THR A 35 8.73 13.49 11.29
C THR A 35 8.57 12.91 12.71
N ILE A 36 7.83 11.81 12.86
CA ILE A 36 7.65 11.12 14.13
C ILE A 36 8.95 10.45 14.57
N ILE A 37 9.65 9.75 13.65
CA ILE A 37 10.92 9.08 13.93
C ILE A 37 11.98 10.09 14.37
N ASN A 38 12.09 11.22 13.68
CA ASN A 38 13.05 12.26 14.03
C ASN A 38 12.79 12.87 15.42
N LYS A 39 11.53 12.91 15.88
CA LYS A 39 11.18 13.47 17.19
C LYS A 39 11.31 12.51 18.36
N LYS A 40 11.10 11.22 18.16
CA LYS A 40 11.06 10.22 19.24
C LYS A 40 11.73 8.87 18.92
N GLY A 41 12.54 8.82 17.87
CA GLY A 41 13.36 7.66 17.51
C GLY A 41 12.62 6.53 16.81
N ALA A 42 11.29 6.45 16.89
CA ALA A 42 10.51 5.41 16.23
C ALA A 42 9.01 5.76 16.14
N THR A 43 8.27 4.96 15.35
CA THR A 43 6.80 5.03 15.26
C THR A 43 6.20 3.68 15.67
N TYR A 44 5.16 3.68 16.51
CA TYR A 44 4.53 2.46 17.05
C TYR A 44 3.01 2.49 16.98
N TYR A 45 2.40 3.61 17.38
CA TYR A 45 0.95 3.66 17.62
C TYR A 45 0.15 3.52 16.33
N GLY A 46 0.59 4.17 15.24
CA GLY A 46 -0.09 4.07 13.94
C GLY A 46 -0.11 2.63 13.43
N ILE A 47 1.03 1.95 13.48
CA ILE A 47 1.12 0.55 13.05
C ILE A 47 0.34 -0.39 13.97
N ALA A 48 0.32 -0.13 15.28
CA ALA A 48 -0.48 -0.92 16.23
C ALA A 48 -1.97 -0.82 15.93
N VAL A 49 -2.49 0.37 15.60
CA VAL A 49 -3.89 0.57 15.20
C VAL A 49 -4.18 -0.15 13.87
N ALA A 50 -3.28 -0.07 12.89
CA ALA A 50 -3.43 -0.78 11.63
C ALA A 50 -3.50 -2.30 11.83
N LEU A 51 -2.60 -2.87 12.66
CA LEU A 51 -2.62 -4.30 13.01
C LEU A 51 -3.92 -4.70 13.72
N ALA A 52 -4.37 -3.91 14.70
CA ALA A 52 -5.62 -4.15 15.39
C ALA A 52 -6.82 -4.12 14.40
N ARG A 53 -6.82 -3.21 13.44
CA ARG A 53 -7.87 -3.12 12.40
C ARG A 53 -7.89 -4.36 11.50
N ILE A 54 -6.73 -4.83 11.06
CA ILE A 54 -6.61 -6.04 10.23
C ILE A 54 -7.05 -7.27 11.03
N THR A 55 -6.56 -7.41 12.26
CA THR A 55 -6.93 -8.51 13.15
C THR A 55 -8.42 -8.57 13.39
N LYS A 56 -9.06 -7.42 13.66
CA LYS A 56 -10.51 -7.34 13.81
C LYS A 56 -11.25 -7.82 12.57
N ALA A 57 -10.83 -7.38 11.38
CA ALA A 57 -11.46 -7.79 10.11
C ALA A 57 -11.40 -9.31 9.89
N ILE A 58 -10.32 -9.96 10.33
CA ILE A 58 -10.14 -11.42 10.24
C ILE A 58 -11.03 -12.12 11.27
N LEU A 59 -10.98 -11.71 12.54
CA LEU A 59 -11.71 -12.37 13.63
C LEU A 59 -13.23 -12.26 13.47
N ASP A 60 -13.70 -11.14 12.95
CA ASP A 60 -15.13 -10.88 12.77
C ASP A 60 -15.64 -11.26 11.36
N ASP A 61 -14.77 -11.83 10.50
CA ASP A 61 -15.07 -12.14 9.09
C ASP A 61 -15.75 -10.98 8.34
N GLU A 62 -15.23 -9.78 8.50
CA GLU A 62 -15.88 -8.56 8.04
C GLU A 62 -15.98 -8.45 6.51
N ASN A 63 -15.14 -9.15 5.77
CA ASN A 63 -14.95 -8.96 4.33
C ASN A 63 -14.66 -7.48 3.97
N ALA A 64 -13.90 -6.83 4.81
CA ALA A 64 -13.56 -5.41 4.69
C ALA A 64 -12.52 -5.16 3.60
N VAL A 65 -12.65 -4.06 2.86
CA VAL A 65 -11.62 -3.61 1.92
C VAL A 65 -10.57 -2.81 2.69
N LEU A 66 -9.34 -3.33 2.74
CA LEU A 66 -8.22 -2.72 3.44
C LEU A 66 -7.01 -2.56 2.50
N PRO A 67 -6.23 -1.47 2.63
CA PRO A 67 -4.96 -1.32 1.92
C PRO A 67 -3.90 -2.20 2.57
N LEU A 68 -3.43 -3.20 1.84
CA LEU A 68 -2.46 -4.19 2.31
C LEU A 68 -1.35 -4.38 1.29
N SER A 69 -0.24 -4.99 1.72
CA SER A 69 0.77 -5.53 0.81
C SER A 69 0.25 -6.87 0.27
N VAL A 70 0.02 -6.94 -1.04
CA VAL A 70 -0.60 -8.08 -1.72
C VAL A 70 0.34 -8.63 -2.77
N PHE A 71 0.48 -9.95 -2.84
CA PHE A 71 1.26 -10.61 -3.88
C PHE A 71 0.64 -10.37 -5.26
N GLN A 72 1.45 -9.94 -6.21
CA GLN A 72 1.02 -9.64 -7.57
C GLN A 72 1.24 -10.83 -8.49
N GLU A 73 0.20 -11.18 -9.25
CA GLU A 73 0.17 -12.30 -10.19
C GLU A 73 -0.23 -11.82 -11.60
N GLY A 74 0.23 -10.63 -12.00
CA GLY A 74 -0.04 -10.01 -13.30
C GLY A 74 -0.91 -8.75 -13.24
N GLN A 75 -1.45 -8.38 -12.09
CA GLN A 75 -2.21 -7.16 -11.92
C GLN A 75 -1.34 -5.95 -12.27
N TYR A 76 -1.87 -5.02 -13.05
CA TYR A 76 -1.16 -3.83 -13.54
C TYR A 76 0.15 -4.14 -14.30
N GLY A 77 0.29 -5.36 -14.85
CA GLY A 77 1.52 -5.82 -15.50
C GLY A 77 2.67 -6.12 -14.52
N VAL A 78 2.37 -6.26 -13.22
CA VAL A 78 3.34 -6.53 -12.15
C VAL A 78 3.14 -7.96 -11.65
N SER A 79 4.25 -8.69 -11.42
CA SER A 79 4.23 -10.08 -10.93
C SER A 79 5.38 -10.33 -9.94
N ASN A 80 5.23 -11.37 -9.12
CA ASN A 80 6.26 -11.91 -8.22
C ASN A 80 6.76 -10.94 -7.15
N VAL A 81 5.98 -9.95 -6.78
CA VAL A 81 6.33 -8.98 -5.74
C VAL A 81 5.10 -8.69 -4.87
N PHE A 82 5.33 -8.41 -3.59
CA PHE A 82 4.31 -7.87 -2.70
C PHE A 82 4.31 -6.34 -2.79
N ILE A 83 3.18 -5.75 -3.17
CA ILE A 83 3.05 -4.30 -3.28
C ILE A 83 1.69 -3.83 -2.72
N GLY A 84 1.63 -2.58 -2.27
CA GLY A 84 0.43 -1.99 -1.69
C GLY A 84 -0.76 -1.96 -2.65
N GLN A 85 -1.85 -2.63 -2.29
CA GLN A 85 -3.09 -2.68 -3.05
C GLN A 85 -4.29 -2.88 -2.10
N PRO A 86 -5.47 -2.31 -2.40
CA PRO A 86 -6.68 -2.69 -1.69
C PRO A 86 -7.00 -4.16 -1.85
N ALA A 87 -7.38 -4.82 -0.76
CA ALA A 87 -7.80 -6.22 -0.76
C ALA A 87 -9.00 -6.43 0.17
N ILE A 88 -9.85 -7.40 -0.16
CA ILE A 88 -10.91 -7.86 0.74
C ILE A 88 -10.30 -8.83 1.74
N VAL A 89 -10.54 -8.57 3.03
CA VAL A 89 -10.04 -9.37 4.16
C VAL A 89 -11.20 -10.00 4.91
N GLY A 90 -11.20 -11.32 5.00
CA GLY A 90 -12.16 -12.13 5.75
C GLY A 90 -11.46 -13.09 6.71
N ALA A 91 -12.20 -14.05 7.27
CA ALA A 91 -11.74 -14.98 8.30
C ALA A 91 -10.45 -15.76 7.95
N HIS A 92 -10.19 -15.99 6.68
CA HIS A 92 -9.01 -16.75 6.21
C HIS A 92 -7.89 -15.85 5.64
N GLY A 93 -7.93 -14.55 5.91
CA GLY A 93 -6.99 -13.56 5.40
C GLY A 93 -7.50 -12.87 4.14
N ILE A 94 -6.62 -12.69 3.14
CA ILE A 94 -6.99 -12.04 1.88
C ILE A 94 -7.88 -12.96 1.04
N VAL A 95 -9.12 -12.54 0.83
CA VAL A 95 -10.09 -13.23 -0.03
C VAL A 95 -9.76 -13.00 -1.51
N ARG A 96 -9.48 -11.74 -1.87
CA ARG A 96 -9.01 -11.32 -3.19
C ARG A 96 -8.51 -9.88 -3.19
N PRO A 97 -7.60 -9.53 -4.10
CA PRO A 97 -7.26 -8.14 -4.36
C PRO A 97 -8.45 -7.38 -4.99
N VAL A 98 -8.47 -6.06 -4.80
CA VAL A 98 -9.41 -5.15 -5.45
C VAL A 98 -8.65 -4.30 -6.44
N ASN A 99 -8.86 -4.54 -7.73
CA ASN A 99 -8.23 -3.74 -8.77
C ASN A 99 -8.95 -2.39 -8.88
N ILE A 100 -8.20 -1.32 -8.68
CA ILE A 100 -8.67 0.05 -8.92
C ILE A 100 -8.21 0.51 -10.31
N PRO A 101 -8.99 1.31 -11.03
CA PRO A 101 -8.54 1.87 -12.29
C PRO A 101 -7.35 2.82 -12.02
N LEU A 102 -6.25 2.59 -12.72
CA LEU A 102 -5.07 3.44 -12.72
C LEU A 102 -4.91 4.05 -14.11
N ASN A 103 -4.58 5.33 -14.20
CA ASN A 103 -4.19 5.95 -15.44
C ASN A 103 -2.76 5.52 -15.86
N ASP A 104 -2.34 5.84 -17.07
CA ASP A 104 -1.04 5.40 -17.61
C ASP A 104 0.15 5.86 -16.75
N ALA A 105 0.10 7.07 -16.21
CA ALA A 105 1.16 7.61 -15.36
C ALA A 105 1.22 6.88 -14.01
N GLU A 106 0.07 6.51 -13.44
CA GLU A 106 -0.03 5.73 -12.20
C GLU A 106 0.44 4.30 -12.40
N GLN A 107 0.09 3.68 -13.53
CA GLN A 107 0.59 2.34 -13.89
C GLN A 107 2.11 2.33 -14.04
N GLN A 108 2.69 3.36 -14.68
CA GLN A 108 4.15 3.50 -14.78
C GLN A 108 4.82 3.64 -13.42
N LYS A 109 4.24 4.44 -12.50
CA LYS A 109 4.75 4.57 -11.13
C LYS A 109 4.65 3.26 -10.34
N MET A 110 3.53 2.55 -10.49
CA MET A 110 3.32 1.24 -9.87
C MET A 110 4.38 0.24 -10.34
N LYS A 111 4.62 0.19 -11.66
CA LYS A 111 5.65 -0.68 -12.26
C LYS A 111 7.05 -0.31 -11.76
N ALA A 112 7.41 0.97 -11.76
CA ALA A 112 8.72 1.42 -11.27
C ALA A 112 8.95 1.03 -9.80
N SER A 113 7.93 1.18 -8.95
CA SER A 113 7.99 0.75 -7.55
C SER A 113 8.15 -0.77 -7.40
N ALA A 114 7.48 -1.54 -8.26
CA ALA A 114 7.62 -3.01 -8.26
C ALA A 114 9.01 -3.45 -8.73
N ASP A 115 9.56 -2.81 -9.77
CA ASP A 115 10.89 -3.10 -10.28
C ASP A 115 11.97 -2.79 -9.22
N GLU A 116 11.81 -1.69 -8.45
CA GLU A 116 12.70 -1.35 -7.33
C GLU A 116 12.64 -2.40 -6.21
N LEU A 117 11.44 -2.82 -5.81
CA LEU A 117 11.26 -3.87 -4.80
C LEU A 117 11.86 -5.19 -5.27
N GLN A 118 11.67 -5.57 -6.53
CA GLN A 118 12.25 -6.79 -7.09
C GLN A 118 13.78 -6.75 -7.07
N ALA A 119 14.38 -5.61 -7.40
CA ALA A 119 15.83 -5.44 -7.33
C ALA A 119 16.39 -5.63 -5.90
N ILE A 120 15.68 -5.12 -4.89
CA ILE A 120 16.03 -5.30 -3.47
C ILE A 120 15.92 -6.78 -3.08
N ILE A 121 14.86 -7.46 -3.50
CA ILE A 121 14.66 -8.91 -3.26
C ILE A 121 15.80 -9.71 -3.90
N ASP A 122 16.11 -9.42 -5.16
CA ASP A 122 17.16 -10.12 -5.90
C ASP A 122 18.56 -9.91 -5.27
N GLU A 123 18.80 -8.73 -4.71
CA GLU A 123 20.03 -8.45 -3.96
C GLU A 123 20.06 -9.22 -2.63
N ALA A 124 18.96 -9.23 -1.89
CA ALA A 124 18.85 -9.97 -0.64
C ALA A 124 19.10 -11.48 -0.85
N TRP A 125 18.54 -12.06 -1.92
CA TRP A 125 18.73 -13.47 -2.24
C TRP A 125 20.16 -13.85 -2.65
N LYS A 126 21.02 -12.88 -2.98
CA LYS A 126 22.46 -13.14 -3.21
C LYS A 126 23.24 -13.33 -1.91
N ASN A 127 22.68 -12.94 -0.77
CA ASN A 127 23.31 -13.13 0.54
C ASN A 127 23.30 -14.62 0.93
N PRO A 128 24.47 -15.23 1.21
CA PRO A 128 24.58 -16.65 1.59
C PRO A 128 23.72 -17.05 2.80
N GLU A 129 23.52 -16.15 3.76
CA GLU A 129 22.70 -16.40 4.96
C GLU A 129 21.25 -16.67 4.60
N PHE A 130 20.69 -15.93 3.61
CA PHE A 130 19.32 -16.17 3.13
C PHE A 130 19.21 -17.45 2.33
N GLN A 131 20.24 -17.80 1.56
CA GLN A 131 20.27 -19.05 0.79
C GLN A 131 20.34 -20.30 1.70
N GLU A 132 20.99 -20.20 2.83
CA GLU A 132 21.06 -21.29 3.83
C GLU A 132 19.73 -21.45 4.57
N ALA A 133 19.08 -20.36 4.95
CA ALA A 133 17.79 -20.38 5.64
C ALA A 133 16.65 -20.96 4.78
N SER A 134 16.73 -20.85 3.46
CA SER A 134 15.71 -21.36 2.51
C SER A 134 15.80 -22.88 2.28
N LYS A 135 16.81 -23.58 2.81
CA LYS A 135 17.02 -25.03 2.65
C LYS A 135 16.49 -25.87 3.82
N ASN A 136 16.01 -25.21 4.88
CA ASN A 136 15.40 -25.82 6.06
C ASN A 136 13.89 -25.55 6.09
#